data_47c18e74a3f8bfeeff2f75f432f8d945
#
_entry.id   47c18e74a3f8bfeeff2f75f432f8d945
#
_cell.length_a   1.000
_cell.length_b   1.000
_cell.length_c   1.000
_cell.angle_alpha   90.00
_cell.angle_beta   90.00
_cell.angle_gamma   90.00
#
_symmetry.space_group_name_H-M   'P 1'
#
loop_
_entity.id
_entity.type
_entity.pdbx_description
1 polymer ?
#
loop_
_entity_poly.entity_id
_entity_poly.type
_entity_poly.pdbx_seq_one_letter_code
_entity_poly.pdbx_strand_id
1 'polypeptide(L)'
;MKKAFILILLTVCFVACKKTNPNYQQEASNPRYLERAQNMLTESIIHDIFAPPVSARIYMYASVAGYEGAILGDKKFKSLVGQLNGFESVAKPESGLEYCYPLASTRAFLSVGKKLTFAQELYVEFDKQVEEDFRKTGMPDEVYERSVALGDSIAASVLRWAAKDNYKQTRGFRFTVTNLPGTWTPTPPAYMDAVEPYWNKVRPAMLDSAAQFRAPAPAKFDLTKGSPYYKEVMHAYETVKNLTNEQRDIANFWDCNPFKMNITGHAMFATKKMSPGGHWLGIVAQISRQYKKGYTETAEALALTSIAIFDGFISCWDEKYRSIRIRPETVINASIDKSWIPVLQTPPFPEYTSGHSTISRAAAEVLTKVYGDNVAFNDSTEVPYGLPPRKFKSFIQASDEASISRLYGGIHFLPALDEGAKQGSKVGQYLLANIKTR
;
A
#
# COMPACT_ATOMS: atom_id res chain seq x y z
N MET A 1 -39.57 -39.15 66.38
CA MET A 1 -39.59 -37.75 65.87
C MET A 1 -38.21 -37.38 65.50
N LYS A 2 -37.85 -37.49 64.20
CA LYS A 2 -36.53 -37.11 63.65
C LYS A 2 -36.68 -35.71 63.04
N LYS A 3 -35.97 -34.75 63.60
CA LYS A 3 -35.86 -33.36 63.05
C LYS A 3 -34.81 -33.37 61.97
N ALA A 4 -35.22 -33.14 60.69
CA ALA A 4 -34.30 -32.90 59.57
C ALA A 4 -33.87 -31.42 59.60
N PHE A 5 -32.58 -31.20 59.69
CA PHE A 5 -31.96 -29.86 59.51
C PHE A 5 -31.69 -29.67 58.02
N ILE A 6 -32.40 -28.75 57.38
CA ILE A 6 -32.12 -28.32 56.00
C ILE A 6 -31.05 -27.23 56.07
N LEU A 7 -29.85 -27.56 55.61
CA LEU A 7 -28.74 -26.60 55.48
C LEU A 7 -28.88 -25.91 54.10
N ILE A 8 -29.35 -24.65 54.09
CA ILE A 8 -29.39 -23.83 52.86
C ILE A 8 -27.95 -23.28 52.61
N LEU A 9 -27.31 -23.82 51.59
CA LEU A 9 -26.04 -23.33 51.12
C LEU A 9 -26.26 -22.09 50.27
N LEU A 10 -26.03 -20.88 50.80
CA LEU A 10 -26.00 -19.63 50.05
C LEU A 10 -24.69 -19.58 49.22
N THR A 11 -24.77 -19.90 47.95
CA THR A 11 -23.69 -19.68 47.00
C THR A 11 -23.62 -18.17 46.67
N VAL A 12 -22.76 -17.45 47.35
CA VAL A 12 -22.43 -16.07 47.03
C VAL A 12 -21.54 -16.11 45.78
N CYS A 13 -22.15 -15.84 44.62
CA CYS A 13 -21.43 -15.55 43.39
C CYS A 13 -20.68 -14.23 43.59
N PHE A 14 -19.36 -14.29 43.89
CA PHE A 14 -18.50 -13.14 43.74
C PHE A 14 -18.39 -12.82 42.26
N VAL A 15 -19.24 -11.95 41.75
CA VAL A 15 -18.97 -11.25 40.50
C VAL A 15 -17.79 -10.32 40.82
N ALA A 16 -16.60 -10.74 40.48
CA ALA A 16 -15.42 -9.88 40.52
C ALA A 16 -15.64 -8.77 39.49
N CYS A 17 -16.19 -7.64 39.90
CA CYS A 17 -16.21 -6.44 39.09
C CYS A 17 -14.77 -6.10 38.73
N LYS A 18 -14.36 -6.35 37.50
CA LYS A 18 -13.09 -5.85 36.95
C LYS A 18 -13.07 -4.34 37.20
N LYS A 19 -12.08 -3.87 37.92
CA LYS A 19 -11.93 -2.44 38.22
C LYS A 19 -11.71 -1.69 36.89
N THR A 20 -12.67 -0.91 36.48
CA THR A 20 -12.55 -0.06 35.27
C THR A 20 -11.43 0.95 35.46
N ASN A 21 -10.52 1.03 34.51
CA ASN A 21 -9.50 2.07 34.49
C ASN A 21 -10.08 3.36 33.91
N PRO A 22 -10.17 4.47 34.67
CA PRO A 22 -10.73 5.72 34.15
C PRO A 22 -9.92 6.33 32.99
N ASN A 23 -8.65 5.89 32.82
CA ASN A 23 -7.77 6.39 31.76
C ASN A 23 -7.71 5.47 30.54
N TYR A 24 -8.57 4.46 30.42
CA TYR A 24 -8.51 3.49 29.34
C TYR A 24 -8.58 4.12 27.95
N GLN A 25 -9.32 5.21 27.76
CA GLN A 25 -9.41 5.95 26.49
C GLN A 25 -8.03 6.47 26.05
N GLN A 26 -7.25 7.01 26.98
CA GLN A 26 -5.91 7.49 26.70
C GLN A 26 -4.95 6.36 26.36
N GLU A 27 -4.99 5.24 27.09
CA GLU A 27 -4.15 4.07 26.82
C GLU A 27 -4.49 3.41 25.48
N ALA A 28 -5.78 3.32 25.16
CA ALA A 28 -6.27 2.81 23.90
C ALA A 28 -5.92 3.69 22.69
N SER A 29 -5.69 5.00 22.90
CA SER A 29 -5.34 5.99 21.86
C SER A 29 -3.88 5.91 21.40
N ASN A 30 -3.15 4.85 21.74
CA ASN A 30 -1.79 4.66 21.30
C ASN A 30 -1.76 4.27 19.79
N PRO A 31 -1.12 5.05 18.91
CA PRO A 31 -1.09 4.77 17.46
C PRO A 31 -0.42 3.45 17.10
N ARG A 32 0.36 2.85 18.01
CA ARG A 32 0.98 1.53 17.80
C ARG A 32 -0.01 0.43 17.43
N TYR A 33 -1.28 0.54 17.87
CA TYR A 33 -2.29 -0.47 17.52
C TYR A 33 -2.56 -0.47 16.02
N LEU A 34 -2.71 0.72 15.43
CA LEU A 34 -2.92 0.88 13.99
C LEU A 34 -1.64 0.54 13.19
N GLU A 35 -0.47 0.92 13.70
CA GLU A 35 0.82 0.56 13.09
C GLU A 35 1.03 -0.96 13.04
N ARG A 36 0.72 -1.67 14.12
CA ARG A 36 0.78 -3.15 14.16
C ARG A 36 -0.23 -3.78 13.22
N ALA A 37 -1.45 -3.22 13.13
CA ALA A 37 -2.46 -3.66 12.17
C ALA A 37 -1.99 -3.46 10.71
N GLN A 38 -1.33 -2.34 10.41
CA GLN A 38 -0.71 -2.07 9.12
C GLN A 38 0.40 -3.07 8.79
N ASN A 39 1.27 -3.40 9.76
CA ASN A 39 2.33 -4.39 9.58
C ASN A 39 1.74 -5.79 9.33
N MET A 40 0.73 -6.20 10.10
CA MET A 40 0.02 -7.48 9.90
C MET A 40 -0.59 -7.58 8.50
N LEU A 41 -1.21 -6.49 8.03
CA LEU A 41 -1.74 -6.44 6.66
C LEU A 41 -0.62 -6.56 5.62
N THR A 42 0.54 -5.93 5.85
CA THR A 42 1.70 -6.04 4.98
C THR A 42 2.22 -7.47 4.92
N GLU A 43 2.34 -8.14 6.06
CA GLU A 43 2.76 -9.55 6.13
C GLU A 43 1.79 -10.47 5.37
N SER A 44 0.48 -10.25 5.53
CA SER A 44 -0.55 -11.01 4.79
C SER A 44 -0.46 -10.78 3.27
N ILE A 45 -0.27 -9.54 2.84
CA ILE A 45 -0.09 -9.18 1.42
C ILE A 45 1.17 -9.83 0.84
N ILE A 46 2.28 -9.86 1.58
CA ILE A 46 3.53 -10.52 1.20
C ILE A 46 3.33 -12.04 1.12
N HIS A 47 2.66 -12.61 2.13
CA HIS A 47 2.36 -14.04 2.16
C HIS A 47 1.59 -14.48 0.91
N ASP A 48 0.57 -13.72 0.55
CA ASP A 48 -0.34 -14.00 -0.58
C ASP A 48 0.21 -13.57 -1.94
N ILE A 49 1.37 -12.92 -1.97
CA ILE A 49 2.08 -12.49 -3.20
C ILE A 49 1.18 -11.60 -4.10
N PHE A 50 0.46 -10.65 -3.52
CA PHE A 50 -0.36 -9.74 -4.30
C PHE A 50 0.48 -8.82 -5.20
N ALA A 51 0.03 -8.66 -6.45
CA ALA A 51 0.60 -7.68 -7.37
C ALA A 51 0.51 -6.25 -6.82
N PRO A 52 1.46 -5.36 -7.14
CA PRO A 52 1.52 -4.03 -6.55
C PRO A 52 0.24 -3.19 -6.66
N PRO A 53 -0.50 -3.17 -7.79
CA PRO A 53 -1.78 -2.47 -7.87
C PRO A 53 -2.84 -3.05 -6.92
N VAL A 54 -2.92 -4.39 -6.83
CA VAL A 54 -3.87 -5.08 -5.95
C VAL A 54 -3.54 -4.82 -4.48
N SER A 55 -2.26 -4.85 -4.12
CA SER A 55 -1.78 -4.48 -2.78
C SER A 55 -2.22 -3.06 -2.41
N ALA A 56 -2.04 -2.10 -3.31
CA ALA A 56 -2.45 -0.71 -3.10
C ALA A 56 -3.95 -0.57 -2.87
N ARG A 57 -4.76 -1.34 -3.60
CA ARG A 57 -6.21 -1.39 -3.41
C ARG A 57 -6.59 -1.90 -2.00
N ILE A 58 -5.94 -2.97 -1.55
CA ILE A 58 -6.18 -3.56 -0.22
C ILE A 58 -5.82 -2.56 0.87
N TYR A 59 -4.63 -1.96 0.79
CA TYR A 59 -4.18 -0.93 1.73
C TYR A 59 -5.14 0.26 1.79
N MET A 60 -5.59 0.75 0.64
CA MET A 60 -6.48 1.90 0.57
C MET A 60 -7.80 1.63 1.30
N TYR A 61 -8.48 0.51 1.02
CA TYR A 61 -9.73 0.21 1.67
C TYR A 61 -9.58 -0.02 3.18
N ALA A 62 -8.53 -0.74 3.61
CA ALA A 62 -8.25 -0.94 5.03
C ALA A 62 -7.95 0.39 5.75
N SER A 63 -7.12 1.25 5.15
CA SER A 63 -6.77 2.55 5.73
C SER A 63 -7.95 3.51 5.81
N VAL A 64 -8.82 3.54 4.80
CA VAL A 64 -10.07 4.32 4.83
C VAL A 64 -10.99 3.83 5.95
N ALA A 65 -11.15 2.51 6.12
CA ALA A 65 -11.95 1.97 7.22
C ALA A 65 -11.39 2.33 8.60
N GLY A 66 -10.07 2.23 8.76
CA GLY A 66 -9.39 2.65 9.98
C GLY A 66 -9.59 4.14 10.27
N TYR A 67 -9.44 4.99 9.26
CA TYR A 67 -9.64 6.43 9.37
C TYR A 67 -11.08 6.79 9.77
N GLU A 68 -12.09 6.23 9.09
CA GLU A 68 -13.50 6.48 9.43
C GLU A 68 -13.84 6.08 10.86
N GLY A 69 -13.24 5.01 11.38
CA GLY A 69 -13.38 4.64 12.79
C GLY A 69 -12.68 5.60 13.75
N ALA A 70 -11.48 6.06 13.41
CA ALA A 70 -10.68 6.94 14.27
C ALA A 70 -11.29 8.33 14.46
N ILE A 71 -11.83 8.92 13.39
CA ILE A 71 -12.37 10.31 13.42
C ILE A 71 -13.65 10.46 14.26
N LEU A 72 -14.36 9.37 14.55
CA LEU A 72 -15.57 9.43 15.36
C LEU A 72 -15.30 9.99 16.79
N GLY A 73 -14.08 9.83 17.27
CA GLY A 73 -13.61 10.36 18.55
C GLY A 73 -13.00 11.76 18.48
N ASP A 74 -12.80 12.32 17.28
CA ASP A 74 -12.11 13.62 17.13
C ASP A 74 -12.83 14.53 16.14
N LYS A 75 -13.58 15.50 16.67
CA LYS A 75 -14.38 16.45 15.88
C LYS A 75 -13.55 17.39 14.99
N LYS A 76 -12.23 17.41 15.12
CA LYS A 76 -11.33 18.18 14.24
C LYS A 76 -11.23 17.58 12.86
N PHE A 77 -11.56 16.28 12.73
CA PHE A 77 -11.44 15.54 11.47
C PHE A 77 -12.79 15.36 10.78
N LYS A 78 -12.75 15.25 9.47
CA LYS A 78 -13.93 15.09 8.61
C LYS A 78 -13.90 13.75 7.92
N SER A 79 -15.07 13.14 7.77
CA SER A 79 -15.26 11.89 7.05
C SER A 79 -14.92 12.03 5.55
N LEU A 80 -14.41 10.96 4.97
CA LEU A 80 -14.18 10.81 3.53
C LEU A 80 -15.46 10.45 2.76
N VAL A 81 -16.56 10.20 3.46
CA VAL A 81 -17.87 9.99 2.86
C VAL A 81 -18.28 11.21 2.03
N GLY A 82 -18.70 10.97 0.78
CA GLY A 82 -19.04 12.03 -0.18
C GLY A 82 -17.85 12.74 -0.81
N GLN A 83 -16.61 12.44 -0.36
CA GLN A 83 -15.37 12.99 -0.93
C GLN A 83 -14.65 11.98 -1.84
N LEU A 84 -14.83 10.67 -1.60
CA LEU A 84 -14.29 9.62 -2.46
C LEU A 84 -15.37 9.10 -3.42
N ASN A 85 -14.96 8.74 -4.62
CA ASN A 85 -15.85 8.27 -5.68
C ASN A 85 -16.72 7.09 -5.25
N GLY A 86 -18.03 7.28 -5.17
CA GLY A 86 -19.00 6.25 -4.79
C GLY A 86 -18.96 5.82 -3.32
N PHE A 87 -18.25 6.54 -2.45
CA PHE A 87 -18.27 6.32 -1.01
C PHE A 87 -19.34 7.20 -0.35
N GLU A 88 -20.58 6.72 -0.35
CA GLU A 88 -21.77 7.50 -0.01
C GLU A 88 -22.14 7.44 1.48
N SER A 89 -21.76 6.38 2.18
CA SER A 89 -22.15 6.19 3.57
C SER A 89 -21.22 5.24 4.33
N VAL A 90 -21.12 5.46 5.63
CA VAL A 90 -20.42 4.60 6.60
C VAL A 90 -21.25 4.47 7.88
N ALA A 91 -21.12 3.34 8.57
CA ALA A 91 -21.80 3.12 9.84
C ALA A 91 -21.39 4.18 10.88
N LYS A 92 -22.37 4.60 11.71
CA LYS A 92 -22.17 5.60 12.76
C LYS A 92 -22.46 4.97 14.13
N PRO A 93 -21.85 5.50 15.21
CA PRO A 93 -22.17 5.09 16.58
C PRO A 93 -23.59 5.49 16.96
N GLU A 94 -24.21 4.72 17.86
CA GLU A 94 -25.48 5.08 18.48
C GLU A 94 -25.28 6.29 19.40
N SER A 95 -26.23 7.22 19.35
CA SER A 95 -26.17 8.44 20.17
C SER A 95 -26.29 8.14 21.66
N GLY A 96 -25.48 8.81 22.47
CA GLY A 96 -25.52 8.69 23.94
C GLY A 96 -24.80 7.46 24.52
N LEU A 97 -24.22 6.60 23.68
CA LEU A 97 -23.44 5.46 24.14
C LEU A 97 -21.93 5.77 24.07
N GLU A 98 -21.19 5.20 25.02
CA GLU A 98 -19.73 5.33 25.06
C GLU A 98 -19.05 4.28 24.19
N TYR A 99 -18.03 4.69 23.43
CA TYR A 99 -17.22 3.85 22.55
C TYR A 99 -15.72 4.11 22.74
N CYS A 100 -14.90 3.10 22.51
CA CYS A 100 -13.47 3.25 22.30
C CYS A 100 -13.20 3.31 20.79
N TYR A 101 -13.10 4.51 20.22
CA TYR A 101 -12.93 4.71 18.79
C TYR A 101 -11.59 4.19 18.23
N PRO A 102 -10.46 4.21 18.97
CA PRO A 102 -9.24 3.52 18.52
C PRO A 102 -9.43 2.01 18.35
N LEU A 103 -10.20 1.35 19.23
CA LEU A 103 -10.55 -0.07 19.07
C LEU A 103 -11.42 -0.26 17.83
N ALA A 104 -12.49 0.54 17.66
CA ALA A 104 -13.36 0.45 16.48
C ALA A 104 -12.57 0.68 15.18
N SER A 105 -11.65 1.63 15.16
CA SER A 105 -10.74 1.92 14.04
C SER A 105 -9.83 0.74 13.71
N THR A 106 -9.10 0.22 14.72
CA THR A 106 -8.21 -0.94 14.53
C THR A 106 -8.99 -2.15 14.04
N ARG A 107 -10.19 -2.39 14.61
CA ARG A 107 -11.08 -3.49 14.22
C ARG A 107 -11.55 -3.32 12.77
N ALA A 108 -11.98 -2.12 12.37
CA ALA A 108 -12.42 -1.83 11.00
C ALA A 108 -11.30 -2.06 9.98
N PHE A 109 -10.09 -1.56 10.28
CA PHE A 109 -8.90 -1.76 9.43
C PHE A 109 -8.61 -3.25 9.24
N LEU A 110 -8.52 -4.01 10.34
CA LEU A 110 -8.20 -5.45 10.31
C LEU A 110 -9.30 -6.27 9.61
N SER A 111 -10.58 -5.97 9.87
CA SER A 111 -11.70 -6.69 9.26
C SER A 111 -11.72 -6.50 7.74
N VAL A 112 -11.40 -5.29 7.22
CA VAL A 112 -11.28 -5.05 5.78
C VAL A 112 -10.05 -5.77 5.23
N GLY A 113 -8.88 -5.63 5.86
CA GLY A 113 -7.65 -6.29 5.43
C GLY A 113 -7.81 -7.79 5.33
N LYS A 114 -8.29 -8.41 6.40
CA LYS A 114 -8.57 -9.86 6.48
C LYS A 114 -9.54 -10.34 5.40
N LYS A 115 -10.58 -9.55 5.07
CA LYS A 115 -11.56 -9.93 4.04
C LYS A 115 -11.01 -9.82 2.62
N LEU A 116 -10.02 -8.97 2.39
CA LEU A 116 -9.43 -8.72 1.07
C LEU A 116 -8.15 -9.52 0.82
N THR A 117 -7.65 -10.26 1.81
CA THR A 117 -6.50 -11.18 1.73
C THR A 117 -6.93 -12.63 1.86
N PHE A 118 -6.04 -13.58 1.62
CA PHE A 118 -6.33 -15.01 1.65
C PHE A 118 -5.79 -15.69 2.91
N ALA A 119 -4.66 -15.23 3.45
CA ALA A 119 -3.95 -15.81 4.60
C ALA A 119 -4.68 -15.56 5.94
N GLN A 120 -5.86 -16.15 6.09
CA GLN A 120 -6.71 -15.97 7.28
C GLN A 120 -6.04 -16.48 8.57
N GLU A 121 -5.20 -17.49 8.46
CA GLU A 121 -4.47 -18.11 9.57
C GLU A 121 -3.50 -17.13 10.24
N LEU A 122 -2.91 -16.20 9.51
CA LEU A 122 -2.00 -15.20 10.07
C LEU A 122 -2.71 -14.24 11.04
N TYR A 123 -4.00 -14.03 10.86
CA TYR A 123 -4.78 -13.12 11.71
C TYR A 123 -5.25 -13.77 13.02
N VAL A 124 -5.27 -15.11 13.12
CA VAL A 124 -5.86 -15.80 14.29
C VAL A 124 -5.18 -15.41 15.59
N GLU A 125 -3.85 -15.51 15.63
CA GLU A 125 -3.08 -15.16 16.81
C GLU A 125 -2.97 -13.65 17.00
N PHE A 126 -2.86 -12.90 15.90
CA PHE A 126 -2.81 -11.45 15.95
C PHE A 126 -4.10 -10.83 16.49
N ASP A 127 -5.27 -11.32 16.07
CA ASP A 127 -6.59 -10.88 16.58
C ASP A 127 -6.69 -11.08 18.09
N LYS A 128 -6.22 -12.25 18.62
CA LYS A 128 -6.17 -12.51 20.05
C LYS A 128 -5.27 -11.52 20.80
N GLN A 129 -4.08 -11.25 20.26
CA GLN A 129 -3.16 -10.29 20.86
C GLN A 129 -3.74 -8.88 20.91
N VAL A 130 -4.40 -8.45 19.84
CA VAL A 130 -5.08 -7.16 19.77
C VAL A 130 -6.22 -7.10 20.79
N GLU A 131 -7.05 -8.14 20.87
CA GLU A 131 -8.12 -8.26 21.89
C GLU A 131 -7.57 -8.13 23.31
N GLU A 132 -6.56 -8.94 23.64
CA GLU A 132 -5.92 -8.90 24.96
C GLU A 132 -5.35 -7.52 25.30
N ASP A 133 -4.67 -6.88 24.35
CA ASP A 133 -4.06 -5.58 24.55
C ASP A 133 -5.10 -4.50 24.83
N PHE A 134 -6.21 -4.49 24.12
CA PHE A 134 -7.31 -3.55 24.38
C PHE A 134 -8.04 -3.88 25.69
N ARG A 135 -8.25 -5.14 26.03
CA ARG A 135 -8.86 -5.52 27.33
C ARG A 135 -7.94 -5.18 28.51
N LYS A 136 -6.59 -5.23 28.34
CA LYS A 136 -5.60 -4.82 29.37
C LYS A 136 -5.66 -3.30 29.68
N THR A 137 -6.24 -2.48 28.81
CA THR A 137 -6.46 -1.04 29.13
C THR A 137 -7.46 -0.85 30.27
N GLY A 138 -8.25 -1.88 30.61
CA GLY A 138 -9.26 -1.83 31.69
C GLY A 138 -10.55 -1.12 31.27
N MET A 139 -10.89 -1.10 29.97
CA MET A 139 -12.18 -0.57 29.52
C MET A 139 -13.33 -1.49 29.97
N PRO A 140 -14.55 -0.95 30.16
CA PRO A 140 -15.76 -1.75 30.43
C PRO A 140 -16.05 -2.72 29.30
N ASP A 141 -16.51 -3.94 29.64
CA ASP A 141 -16.80 -4.96 28.65
C ASP A 141 -17.88 -4.50 27.64
N GLU A 142 -18.89 -3.74 28.08
CA GLU A 142 -19.91 -3.20 27.16
C GLU A 142 -19.35 -2.18 26.18
N VAL A 143 -18.36 -1.37 26.58
CA VAL A 143 -17.66 -0.43 25.69
C VAL A 143 -16.82 -1.21 24.69
N TYR A 144 -16.14 -2.26 25.13
CA TYR A 144 -15.37 -3.14 24.27
C TYR A 144 -16.25 -3.76 23.18
N GLU A 145 -17.34 -4.45 23.57
CA GLU A 145 -18.22 -5.15 22.63
C GLU A 145 -18.89 -4.19 21.63
N ARG A 146 -19.39 -3.04 22.10
CA ARG A 146 -19.95 -2.01 21.20
C ARG A 146 -18.92 -1.45 20.22
N SER A 147 -17.68 -1.25 20.68
CA SER A 147 -16.62 -0.73 19.82
C SER A 147 -16.20 -1.72 18.73
N VAL A 148 -16.12 -3.00 19.07
CA VAL A 148 -15.90 -4.09 18.09
C VAL A 148 -17.04 -4.14 17.07
N ALA A 149 -18.29 -4.14 17.52
CA ALA A 149 -19.46 -4.17 16.64
C ALA A 149 -19.52 -2.95 15.70
N LEU A 150 -19.15 -1.76 16.20
CA LEU A 150 -19.04 -0.55 15.38
C LEU A 150 -17.93 -0.70 14.34
N GLY A 151 -16.77 -1.21 14.73
CA GLY A 151 -15.64 -1.46 13.80
C GLY A 151 -16.04 -2.43 12.67
N ASP A 152 -16.72 -3.52 13.00
CA ASP A 152 -17.21 -4.48 12.00
C ASP A 152 -18.28 -3.86 11.08
N SER A 153 -19.13 -2.97 11.60
CA SER A 153 -20.14 -2.25 10.82
C SER A 153 -19.52 -1.24 9.85
N ILE A 154 -18.45 -0.54 10.27
CA ILE A 154 -17.63 0.34 9.42
C ILE A 154 -16.96 -0.48 8.31
N ALA A 155 -16.32 -1.59 8.68
CA ALA A 155 -15.68 -2.50 7.72
C ALA A 155 -16.67 -3.00 6.68
N ALA A 156 -17.88 -3.43 7.10
CA ALA A 156 -18.93 -3.86 6.18
C ALA A 156 -19.37 -2.76 5.20
N SER A 157 -19.39 -1.50 5.64
CA SER A 157 -19.71 -0.35 4.79
C SER A 157 -18.63 -0.14 3.72
N VAL A 158 -17.36 -0.18 4.13
CA VAL A 158 -16.21 -0.03 3.20
C VAL A 158 -16.12 -1.22 2.24
N LEU A 159 -16.38 -2.44 2.69
CA LEU A 159 -16.38 -3.63 1.83
C LEU A 159 -17.51 -3.59 0.78
N ARG A 160 -18.70 -3.06 1.12
CA ARG A 160 -19.76 -2.80 0.12
C ARG A 160 -19.34 -1.77 -0.93
N TRP A 161 -18.62 -0.74 -0.53
CA TRP A 161 -18.03 0.24 -1.45
C TRP A 161 -16.95 -0.39 -2.33
N ALA A 162 -16.04 -1.20 -1.76
CA ALA A 162 -15.00 -1.92 -2.48
C ALA A 162 -15.56 -2.92 -3.51
N ALA A 163 -16.68 -3.58 -3.19
CA ALA A 163 -17.32 -4.54 -4.10
C ALA A 163 -17.86 -3.91 -5.40
N LYS A 164 -18.00 -2.59 -5.44
CA LYS A 164 -18.51 -1.82 -6.59
C LYS A 164 -17.41 -1.12 -7.39
N ASP A 165 -16.14 -1.45 -7.19
CA ASP A 165 -15.01 -0.77 -7.85
C ASP A 165 -14.59 -1.38 -9.20
N ASN A 166 -15.33 -2.36 -9.69
CA ASN A 166 -15.08 -3.07 -10.94
C ASN A 166 -13.86 -4.04 -10.92
N TYR A 167 -13.16 -4.20 -9.78
CA TYR A 167 -12.03 -5.13 -9.68
C TYR A 167 -12.40 -6.57 -10.04
N LYS A 168 -13.53 -7.07 -9.53
CA LYS A 168 -14.00 -8.43 -9.82
C LYS A 168 -14.22 -8.66 -11.31
N GLN A 169 -14.76 -7.67 -12.01
CA GLN A 169 -15.08 -7.74 -13.43
C GLN A 169 -13.82 -7.80 -14.29
N THR A 170 -12.75 -7.10 -13.89
CA THR A 170 -11.47 -7.11 -14.63
C THR A 170 -10.81 -8.49 -14.66
N ARG A 171 -11.13 -9.39 -13.70
CA ARG A 171 -10.57 -10.75 -13.65
C ARG A 171 -10.97 -11.62 -14.83
N GLY A 172 -12.08 -11.31 -15.48
CA GLY A 172 -12.56 -12.07 -16.65
C GLY A 172 -11.98 -11.60 -17.99
N PHE A 173 -11.26 -10.50 -18.03
CA PHE A 173 -10.72 -9.94 -19.28
C PHE A 173 -9.40 -10.62 -19.65
N ARG A 174 -9.22 -10.91 -20.93
CA ARG A 174 -7.99 -11.49 -21.48
C ARG A 174 -7.16 -10.41 -22.16
N PHE A 175 -5.87 -10.41 -21.89
CA PHE A 175 -4.89 -9.57 -22.59
C PHE A 175 -4.11 -10.41 -23.60
N THR A 176 -4.01 -9.90 -24.83
CA THR A 176 -3.24 -10.56 -25.89
C THR A 176 -1.97 -9.78 -26.18
N VAL A 177 -0.83 -10.43 -26.09
CA VAL A 177 0.46 -9.87 -26.49
C VAL A 177 0.49 -9.69 -28.01
N THR A 178 0.80 -8.47 -28.47
CA THR A 178 0.72 -8.13 -29.89
C THR A 178 1.91 -8.60 -30.70
N ASN A 179 3.07 -8.81 -30.06
CA ASN A 179 4.35 -9.16 -30.67
C ASN A 179 4.82 -8.20 -31.78
N LEU A 180 4.32 -6.95 -31.77
CA LEU A 180 4.77 -5.90 -32.71
C LEU A 180 6.13 -5.34 -32.25
N PRO A 181 6.97 -4.85 -33.17
CA PRO A 181 8.22 -4.19 -32.79
C PRO A 181 8.01 -3.05 -31.78
N GLY A 182 8.82 -3.04 -30.73
CA GLY A 182 8.71 -2.01 -29.68
C GLY A 182 7.60 -2.22 -28.66
N THR A 183 6.81 -3.30 -28.77
CA THR A 183 5.78 -3.64 -27.79
C THR A 183 6.28 -4.63 -26.73
N TRP A 184 5.69 -4.56 -25.56
CA TRP A 184 6.01 -5.43 -24.44
C TRP A 184 5.68 -6.89 -24.73
N THR A 185 6.58 -7.76 -24.32
CA THR A 185 6.42 -9.22 -24.29
C THR A 185 6.88 -9.76 -22.93
N PRO A 186 6.38 -10.92 -22.47
CA PRO A 186 6.90 -11.59 -21.29
C PRO A 186 8.42 -11.73 -21.29
N THR A 187 9.05 -11.56 -20.12
CA THR A 187 10.50 -11.57 -19.96
C THR A 187 10.98 -12.73 -19.07
N PRO A 188 12.26 -13.13 -19.22
CA PRO A 188 12.84 -14.12 -18.31
C PRO A 188 12.78 -13.67 -16.84
N PRO A 189 12.92 -14.60 -15.87
CA PRO A 189 13.09 -16.04 -16.09
C PRO A 189 11.76 -16.79 -16.21
N ALA A 190 10.64 -16.22 -15.76
CA ALA A 190 9.37 -16.92 -15.62
C ALA A 190 8.41 -16.72 -16.79
N TYR A 191 8.66 -15.75 -17.67
CA TYR A 191 7.77 -15.40 -18.79
C TYR A 191 6.30 -15.21 -18.35
N MET A 192 6.11 -14.54 -17.23
CA MET A 192 4.79 -14.33 -16.61
C MET A 192 3.86 -13.55 -17.54
N ASP A 193 2.59 -13.88 -17.45
CA ASP A 193 1.52 -13.13 -18.12
C ASP A 193 1.45 -11.67 -17.63
N ALA A 194 0.81 -10.83 -18.46
CA ALA A 194 0.62 -9.42 -18.16
C ALA A 194 -0.13 -9.21 -16.83
N VAL A 195 0.49 -8.49 -15.89
CA VAL A 195 -0.09 -8.21 -14.57
C VAL A 195 -1.06 -7.04 -14.66
N GLU A 196 -2.31 -7.29 -14.28
CA GLU A 196 -3.36 -6.29 -14.14
C GLU A 196 -3.61 -5.43 -15.40
N PRO A 197 -3.74 -6.00 -16.60
CA PRO A 197 -3.81 -5.24 -17.87
C PRO A 197 -5.03 -4.31 -17.98
N TYR A 198 -6.04 -4.53 -17.15
CA TYR A 198 -7.26 -3.73 -17.13
C TYR A 198 -7.44 -2.93 -15.84
N TRP A 199 -6.35 -2.64 -15.13
CA TRP A 199 -6.39 -1.88 -13.88
C TRP A 199 -6.99 -0.48 -14.05
N ASN A 200 -6.87 0.10 -15.23
CA ASN A 200 -7.51 1.37 -15.60
C ASN A 200 -9.05 1.31 -15.66
N LYS A 201 -9.65 0.12 -15.56
CA LYS A 201 -11.11 -0.06 -15.46
C LYS A 201 -11.60 -0.13 -14.02
N VAL A 202 -10.70 -0.21 -13.05
CA VAL A 202 -11.04 -0.12 -11.63
C VAL A 202 -11.40 1.34 -11.32
N ARG A 203 -12.45 1.54 -10.51
CA ARG A 203 -12.88 2.88 -10.10
C ARG A 203 -11.79 3.55 -9.28
N PRO A 204 -11.28 4.74 -9.69
CA PRO A 204 -10.38 5.53 -8.86
C PRO A 204 -11.04 5.96 -7.55
N ALA A 205 -10.23 6.23 -6.53
CA ALA A 205 -10.73 6.77 -5.28
C ALA A 205 -11.09 8.26 -5.39
N MET A 206 -10.27 9.05 -6.08
CA MET A 206 -10.42 10.50 -6.21
C MET A 206 -10.40 11.00 -7.66
N LEU A 207 -9.59 10.39 -8.52
CA LEU A 207 -9.47 10.82 -9.91
C LEU A 207 -10.83 10.70 -10.64
N ASP A 208 -11.10 11.62 -11.56
CA ASP A 208 -12.29 11.56 -12.42
C ASP A 208 -12.23 10.37 -13.39
N SER A 209 -11.02 10.03 -13.81
CA SER A 209 -10.74 8.86 -14.65
C SER A 209 -9.27 8.42 -14.55
N ALA A 210 -8.97 7.20 -14.96
CA ALA A 210 -7.60 6.71 -15.07
C ALA A 210 -6.72 7.55 -16.00
N ALA A 211 -7.35 8.19 -17.01
CA ALA A 211 -6.70 9.00 -18.03
C ALA A 211 -6.52 10.49 -17.67
N GLN A 212 -6.95 10.92 -16.48
CA GLN A 212 -6.95 12.34 -16.10
C GLN A 212 -5.57 12.99 -16.19
N PHE A 213 -4.53 12.29 -15.81
CA PHE A 213 -3.14 12.77 -15.84
C PHE A 213 -2.27 11.96 -16.79
N ARG A 214 -2.68 11.87 -18.06
CA ARG A 214 -1.90 11.19 -19.08
C ARG A 214 -0.50 11.78 -19.21
N ALA A 215 0.49 10.91 -19.29
CA ALA A 215 1.84 11.28 -19.67
C ALA A 215 1.94 11.53 -21.17
N PRO A 216 2.89 12.37 -21.64
CA PRO A 216 3.23 12.45 -23.06
C PRO A 216 3.58 11.08 -23.62
N ALA A 217 3.34 10.87 -24.92
CA ALA A 217 3.72 9.60 -25.55
C ALA A 217 5.24 9.38 -25.47
N PRO A 218 5.72 8.14 -25.18
CA PRO A 218 7.15 7.84 -25.20
C PRO A 218 7.74 7.93 -26.61
N ALA A 219 9.06 8.02 -26.71
CA ALA A 219 9.74 8.00 -28.01
C ALA A 219 9.32 6.76 -28.81
N LYS A 220 9.08 6.97 -30.10
CA LYS A 220 8.73 5.87 -31.03
C LYS A 220 9.89 4.89 -31.11
N PHE A 221 9.56 3.59 -31.22
CA PHE A 221 10.54 2.55 -31.40
C PHE A 221 11.31 2.77 -32.71
N ASP A 222 12.60 3.06 -32.56
CA ASP A 222 13.54 3.30 -33.65
C ASP A 222 14.96 2.99 -33.20
N LEU A 223 15.56 1.95 -33.74
CA LEU A 223 16.91 1.49 -33.42
C LEU A 223 17.98 2.12 -34.33
N THR A 224 17.63 3.07 -35.16
CA THR A 224 18.59 3.85 -35.94
C THR A 224 19.53 4.58 -35.00
N LYS A 225 20.84 4.40 -35.19
CA LYS A 225 21.88 5.04 -34.37
C LYS A 225 21.67 6.55 -34.31
N GLY A 226 21.56 7.07 -33.08
CA GLY A 226 21.33 8.49 -32.84
C GLY A 226 19.86 8.92 -32.72
N SER A 227 18.88 8.04 -33.01
CA SER A 227 17.47 8.34 -32.76
C SER A 227 17.22 8.57 -31.26
N PRO A 228 16.14 9.27 -30.88
CA PRO A 228 15.78 9.48 -29.48
C PRO A 228 15.65 8.15 -28.73
N TYR A 229 14.94 7.16 -29.30
CA TYR A 229 14.76 5.86 -28.67
C TYR A 229 16.09 5.09 -28.50
N TYR A 230 16.95 5.07 -29.54
CA TYR A 230 18.27 4.43 -29.46
C TYR A 230 19.12 5.03 -28.33
N LYS A 231 19.08 6.35 -28.15
CA LYS A 231 19.78 7.02 -27.05
C LYS A 231 19.27 6.58 -25.68
N GLU A 232 17.96 6.39 -25.52
CA GLU A 232 17.40 5.89 -24.27
C GLU A 232 17.86 4.44 -23.98
N VAL A 233 17.87 3.59 -25.01
CA VAL A 233 18.35 2.20 -24.90
C VAL A 233 19.82 2.16 -24.50
N MET A 234 20.67 2.93 -25.18
CA MET A 234 22.09 3.00 -24.87
C MET A 234 22.38 3.59 -23.49
N HIS A 235 21.59 4.60 -23.05
CA HIS A 235 21.72 5.15 -21.71
C HIS A 235 21.43 4.09 -20.65
N ALA A 236 20.37 3.30 -20.78
CA ALA A 236 20.06 2.22 -19.85
C ALA A 236 21.15 1.12 -19.86
N TYR A 237 21.62 0.74 -21.05
CA TYR A 237 22.70 -0.23 -21.22
C TYR A 237 23.99 0.19 -20.52
N GLU A 238 24.47 1.40 -20.80
CA GLU A 238 25.73 1.93 -20.25
C GLU A 238 25.61 2.21 -18.75
N THR A 239 24.45 2.67 -18.27
CA THR A 239 24.22 2.88 -16.83
C THR A 239 24.42 1.58 -16.06
N VAL A 240 23.77 0.49 -16.47
CA VAL A 240 23.87 -0.81 -15.77
C VAL A 240 25.28 -1.37 -15.84
N LYS A 241 25.98 -1.22 -16.98
CA LYS A 241 27.36 -1.67 -17.16
C LYS A 241 28.34 -0.99 -16.23
N ASN A 242 28.12 0.28 -15.91
CA ASN A 242 29.05 1.13 -15.18
C ASN A 242 28.57 1.47 -13.74
N LEU A 243 27.64 0.70 -13.18
CA LEU A 243 27.10 0.95 -11.83
C LEU A 243 28.17 0.90 -10.75
N THR A 244 28.15 1.91 -9.87
CA THR A 244 28.86 1.87 -8.60
C THR A 244 28.17 0.93 -7.60
N ASN A 245 28.86 0.56 -6.51
CA ASN A 245 28.26 -0.24 -5.44
C ASN A 245 27.07 0.49 -4.82
N GLU A 246 27.17 1.80 -4.55
CA GLU A 246 26.07 2.60 -4.00
C GLU A 246 24.84 2.58 -4.91
N GLN A 247 25.01 2.67 -6.22
CA GLN A 247 23.88 2.58 -7.17
C GLN A 247 23.23 1.19 -7.19
N ARG A 248 24.02 0.14 -7.00
CA ARG A 248 23.48 -1.24 -6.82
C ARG A 248 22.70 -1.37 -5.52
N ASP A 249 23.20 -0.79 -4.43
CA ASP A 249 22.53 -0.81 -3.13
C ASP A 249 21.21 -0.03 -3.19
N ILE A 250 21.19 1.12 -3.87
CA ILE A 250 19.94 1.87 -4.15
C ILE A 250 18.94 1.02 -4.94
N ALA A 251 19.39 0.34 -6.02
CA ALA A 251 18.52 -0.52 -6.80
C ALA A 251 17.92 -1.65 -5.95
N ASN A 252 18.73 -2.29 -5.11
CA ASN A 252 18.32 -3.38 -4.25
C ASN A 252 17.37 -2.94 -3.11
N PHE A 253 17.64 -1.77 -2.51
CA PHE A 253 16.80 -1.22 -1.43
C PHE A 253 15.36 -0.96 -1.89
N TRP A 254 15.19 -0.43 -3.10
CA TRP A 254 13.89 -0.15 -3.70
C TRP A 254 13.36 -1.32 -4.56
N ASP A 255 13.95 -2.54 -4.46
CA ASP A 255 13.45 -3.73 -5.16
C ASP A 255 12.23 -4.31 -4.44
N CYS A 256 11.13 -3.60 -4.51
CA CYS A 256 9.85 -4.01 -3.96
C CYS A 256 9.09 -4.95 -4.93
N ASN A 257 9.78 -5.97 -5.46
CA ASN A 257 9.16 -6.98 -6.31
C ASN A 257 8.52 -8.08 -5.45
N PRO A 258 7.17 -8.18 -5.38
CA PRO A 258 6.50 -9.18 -4.53
C PRO A 258 6.85 -10.62 -4.88
N PHE A 259 7.31 -10.85 -6.12
CA PHE A 259 7.58 -12.18 -6.66
C PHE A 259 8.91 -12.21 -7.43
N LYS A 260 10.03 -12.17 -6.70
CA LYS A 260 11.35 -12.36 -7.31
C LYS A 260 11.59 -13.85 -7.53
N MET A 261 11.57 -14.26 -8.78
CA MET A 261 11.80 -15.65 -9.17
C MET A 261 13.28 -16.01 -9.08
N ASN A 262 13.56 -17.14 -8.42
CA ASN A 262 14.89 -17.74 -8.36
C ASN A 262 14.82 -19.12 -9.03
N ILE A 263 15.71 -19.36 -9.99
CA ILE A 263 15.82 -20.66 -10.69
C ILE A 263 17.23 -21.19 -10.49
N THR A 264 17.34 -22.36 -9.87
CA THR A 264 18.63 -23.05 -9.65
C THR A 264 18.45 -24.51 -10.02
N GLY A 265 19.00 -24.92 -11.15
CA GLY A 265 18.81 -26.27 -11.66
C GLY A 265 17.34 -26.59 -11.91
N HIS A 266 16.80 -27.60 -11.23
CA HIS A 266 15.39 -28.00 -11.29
C HIS A 266 14.51 -27.30 -10.24
N ALA A 267 15.09 -26.51 -9.35
CA ALA A 267 14.34 -25.81 -8.31
C ALA A 267 13.94 -24.41 -8.78
N MET A 268 12.67 -24.07 -8.61
CA MET A 268 12.12 -22.76 -8.89
C MET A 268 11.36 -22.28 -7.64
N PHE A 269 11.76 -21.16 -7.07
CA PHE A 269 11.13 -20.59 -5.88
C PHE A 269 11.10 -19.06 -5.96
N ALA A 270 10.14 -18.46 -5.26
CA ALA A 270 10.02 -17.02 -5.18
C ALA A 270 10.57 -16.48 -3.85
N THR A 271 11.35 -15.43 -3.93
CA THR A 271 11.59 -14.56 -2.77
C THR A 271 10.44 -13.56 -2.72
N LYS A 272 9.68 -13.62 -1.62
CA LYS A 272 8.56 -12.72 -1.37
C LYS A 272 9.09 -11.42 -0.77
N LYS A 273 8.67 -10.29 -1.32
CA LYS A 273 9.06 -8.96 -0.82
C LYS A 273 7.84 -8.07 -0.66
N MET A 274 8.00 -7.02 0.12
CA MET A 274 7.00 -5.97 0.29
C MET A 274 6.74 -5.26 -1.05
N SER A 275 5.47 -4.90 -1.30
CA SER A 275 5.13 -4.08 -2.46
C SER A 275 5.56 -2.63 -2.26
N PRO A 276 5.73 -1.83 -3.34
CA PRO A 276 6.09 -0.41 -3.21
C PRO A 276 5.10 0.38 -2.35
N GLY A 277 3.81 0.06 -2.42
CA GLY A 277 2.79 0.66 -1.56
C GLY A 277 3.00 0.34 -0.08
N GLY A 278 3.33 -0.92 0.24
CA GLY A 278 3.65 -1.35 1.60
C GLY A 278 4.86 -0.63 2.17
N HIS A 279 5.91 -0.42 1.37
CA HIS A 279 7.10 0.33 1.74
C HIS A 279 6.75 1.76 2.19
N TRP A 280 5.99 2.50 1.37
CA TRP A 280 5.57 3.86 1.73
C TRP A 280 4.66 3.92 2.96
N LEU A 281 3.77 2.95 3.16
CA LEU A 281 2.95 2.89 4.37
C LEU A 281 3.77 2.48 5.61
N GLY A 282 4.82 1.70 5.45
CA GLY A 282 5.82 1.46 6.49
C GLY A 282 6.55 2.75 6.89
N ILE A 283 6.92 3.60 5.92
CA ILE A 283 7.47 4.94 6.19
C ILE A 283 6.47 5.79 6.99
N VAL A 284 5.16 5.79 6.64
CA VAL A 284 4.13 6.51 7.42
C VAL A 284 4.16 6.08 8.88
N ALA A 285 4.19 4.78 9.16
CA ALA A 285 4.23 4.27 10.53
C ALA A 285 5.48 4.73 11.30
N GLN A 286 6.66 4.71 10.65
CA GLN A 286 7.91 5.17 11.27
C GLN A 286 7.88 6.67 11.57
N ILE A 287 7.42 7.49 10.62
CA ILE A 287 7.35 8.95 10.76
C ILE A 287 6.33 9.35 11.81
N SER A 288 5.17 8.68 11.86
CA SER A 288 4.17 8.92 12.91
C SER A 288 4.78 8.74 14.32
N ARG A 289 5.58 7.68 14.53
CA ARG A 289 6.30 7.46 15.79
C ARG A 289 7.36 8.53 16.05
N GLN A 290 8.18 8.83 15.04
CA GLN A 290 9.27 9.81 15.16
C GLN A 290 8.74 11.19 15.57
N TYR A 291 7.61 11.62 15.01
CA TYR A 291 6.98 12.91 15.25
C TYR A 291 5.86 12.85 16.29
N LYS A 292 5.73 11.73 17.02
CA LYS A 292 4.76 11.53 18.12
C LYS A 292 3.33 11.90 17.72
N LYS A 293 2.92 11.52 16.51
CA LYS A 293 1.54 11.76 16.04
C LYS A 293 0.54 10.96 16.87
N GLY A 294 -0.63 11.57 17.10
CA GLY A 294 -1.74 10.89 17.75
C GLY A 294 -2.37 9.80 16.86
N TYR A 295 -3.28 9.05 17.45
CA TYR A 295 -3.95 7.92 16.78
C TYR A 295 -4.66 8.37 15.48
N THR A 296 -5.51 9.41 15.57
CA THR A 296 -6.29 9.90 14.42
C THR A 296 -5.41 10.53 13.35
N GLU A 297 -4.35 11.25 13.75
CA GLU A 297 -3.37 11.80 12.79
C GLU A 297 -2.61 10.69 12.03
N THR A 298 -2.28 9.60 12.71
CA THR A 298 -1.66 8.43 12.06
C THR A 298 -2.62 7.76 11.08
N ALA A 299 -3.89 7.61 11.47
CA ALA A 299 -4.94 7.09 10.59
C ALA A 299 -5.15 7.98 9.35
N GLU A 300 -5.14 9.31 9.53
CA GLU A 300 -5.22 10.28 8.43
C GLU A 300 -4.06 10.11 7.44
N ALA A 301 -2.83 10.05 7.95
CA ALA A 301 -1.65 9.88 7.11
C ALA A 301 -1.67 8.56 6.31
N LEU A 302 -2.06 7.45 6.95
CA LEU A 302 -2.22 6.16 6.27
C LEU A 302 -3.31 6.23 5.19
N ALA A 303 -4.47 6.81 5.49
CA ALA A 303 -5.58 6.92 4.53
C ALA A 303 -5.20 7.77 3.32
N LEU A 304 -4.69 8.98 3.53
CA LEU A 304 -4.34 9.88 2.44
C LEU A 304 -3.21 9.30 1.56
N THR A 305 -2.17 8.73 2.19
CA THR A 305 -1.06 8.14 1.44
C THR A 305 -1.51 6.92 0.64
N SER A 306 -2.34 6.04 1.21
CA SER A 306 -2.84 4.86 0.50
C SER A 306 -3.78 5.21 -0.66
N ILE A 307 -4.60 6.26 -0.53
CA ILE A 307 -5.44 6.77 -1.62
C ILE A 307 -4.57 7.29 -2.77
N ALA A 308 -3.53 8.09 -2.47
CA ALA A 308 -2.62 8.62 -3.48
C ALA A 308 -1.87 7.51 -4.23
N ILE A 309 -1.42 6.47 -3.52
CA ILE A 309 -0.75 5.31 -4.10
C ILE A 309 -1.72 4.52 -5.01
N PHE A 310 -2.94 4.28 -4.56
CA PHE A 310 -3.95 3.56 -5.32
C PHE A 310 -4.30 4.27 -6.64
N ASP A 311 -4.63 5.55 -6.56
CA ASP A 311 -4.93 6.37 -7.75
C ASP A 311 -3.70 6.56 -8.65
N GLY A 312 -2.51 6.64 -8.05
CA GLY A 312 -1.24 6.63 -8.77
C GLY A 312 -1.07 5.37 -9.63
N PHE A 313 -1.38 4.19 -9.08
CA PHE A 313 -1.36 2.94 -9.86
C PHE A 313 -2.42 2.92 -10.96
N ILE A 314 -3.62 3.43 -10.72
CA ILE A 314 -4.66 3.48 -11.76
C ILE A 314 -4.21 4.36 -12.94
N SER A 315 -3.69 5.55 -12.65
CA SER A 315 -3.20 6.48 -13.67
C SER A 315 -1.97 5.92 -14.43
N CYS A 316 -1.02 5.31 -13.71
CA CYS A 316 0.17 4.69 -14.30
C CYS A 316 -0.20 3.49 -15.20
N TRP A 317 -1.12 2.63 -14.75
CA TRP A 317 -1.54 1.44 -15.51
C TRP A 317 -2.35 1.79 -16.76
N ASP A 318 -3.11 2.90 -16.78
CA ASP A 318 -3.73 3.42 -18.02
C ASP A 318 -2.65 3.70 -19.06
N GLU A 319 -1.57 4.36 -18.68
CA GLU A 319 -0.47 4.65 -19.60
C GLU A 319 0.28 3.39 -20.03
N LYS A 320 0.59 2.49 -19.10
CA LYS A 320 1.33 1.25 -19.39
C LYS A 320 0.66 0.43 -20.49
N TYR A 321 -0.63 0.19 -20.35
CA TYR A 321 -1.37 -0.66 -21.29
C TYR A 321 -1.93 0.11 -22.50
N ARG A 322 -1.81 1.43 -22.51
CA ARG A 322 -2.04 2.28 -23.68
C ARG A 322 -0.80 2.34 -24.58
N SER A 323 0.38 2.53 -24.00
CA SER A 323 1.64 2.60 -24.76
C SER A 323 2.24 1.22 -25.06
N ILE A 324 1.99 0.22 -24.23
CA ILE A 324 2.48 -1.18 -24.34
C ILE A 324 4.00 -1.23 -24.62
N ARG A 325 4.78 -0.34 -24.04
CA ARG A 325 6.18 -0.14 -24.37
C ARG A 325 7.04 -1.32 -23.92
N ILE A 326 7.96 -1.74 -24.81
CA ILE A 326 8.98 -2.80 -24.59
C ILE A 326 9.91 -2.45 -23.43
N ARG A 327 10.38 -3.48 -22.71
CA ARG A 327 11.35 -3.35 -21.61
C ARG A 327 12.80 -3.26 -22.11
N PRO A 328 13.73 -2.60 -21.35
CA PRO A 328 15.15 -2.56 -21.67
C PRO A 328 15.75 -3.94 -21.93
N GLU A 329 15.50 -4.92 -21.06
CA GLU A 329 16.00 -6.30 -21.21
C GLU A 329 15.67 -6.88 -22.57
N THR A 330 14.43 -6.80 -23.02
CA THR A 330 14.00 -7.36 -24.28
C THR A 330 14.73 -6.74 -25.47
N VAL A 331 14.81 -5.41 -25.53
CA VAL A 331 15.43 -4.72 -26.68
C VAL A 331 16.95 -4.79 -26.65
N ILE A 332 17.58 -4.71 -25.48
CA ILE A 332 19.04 -4.77 -25.35
C ILE A 332 19.52 -6.17 -25.76
N ASN A 333 18.89 -7.24 -25.25
CA ASN A 333 19.26 -8.61 -25.61
C ASN A 333 19.04 -8.89 -27.10
N ALA A 334 18.00 -8.34 -27.70
CA ALA A 334 17.70 -8.55 -29.11
C ALA A 334 18.62 -7.79 -30.06
N SER A 335 19.13 -6.60 -29.67
CA SER A 335 19.70 -5.66 -30.63
C SER A 335 21.06 -5.07 -30.26
N ILE A 336 21.51 -5.18 -28.98
CA ILE A 336 22.75 -4.58 -28.50
C ILE A 336 23.70 -5.63 -27.94
N ASP A 337 23.27 -6.39 -26.94
CA ASP A 337 24.11 -7.36 -26.24
C ASP A 337 23.26 -8.51 -25.69
N LYS A 338 23.36 -9.68 -26.30
CA LYS A 338 22.59 -10.89 -25.93
C LYS A 338 22.89 -11.39 -24.52
N SER A 339 24.02 -11.04 -23.96
CA SER A 339 24.47 -11.46 -22.62
C SER A 339 24.09 -10.49 -21.52
N TRP A 340 23.51 -9.34 -21.86
CA TRP A 340 23.16 -8.32 -20.89
C TRP A 340 22.02 -8.78 -19.96
N ILE A 341 22.21 -8.56 -18.67
CA ILE A 341 21.25 -8.93 -17.62
C ILE A 341 20.98 -7.69 -16.78
N PRO A 342 19.72 -7.32 -16.54
CA PRO A 342 19.40 -6.25 -15.62
C PRO A 342 19.74 -6.63 -14.17
N VAL A 343 20.02 -5.65 -13.32
CA VAL A 343 20.30 -5.87 -11.88
C VAL A 343 19.06 -6.40 -11.18
N LEU A 344 17.88 -5.90 -11.55
CA LEU A 344 16.59 -6.31 -11.00
C LEU A 344 15.82 -7.14 -12.03
N GLN A 345 15.05 -8.10 -11.53
CA GLN A 345 14.15 -8.85 -12.39
C GLN A 345 13.14 -7.93 -13.07
N THR A 346 13.04 -8.05 -14.39
CA THR A 346 12.07 -7.27 -15.19
C THR A 346 10.64 -7.63 -14.80
N PRO A 347 9.81 -6.65 -14.38
CA PRO A 347 8.44 -6.92 -13.99
C PRO A 347 7.54 -7.27 -15.17
N PRO A 348 6.50 -8.12 -14.97
CA PRO A 348 5.65 -8.64 -16.05
C PRO A 348 4.54 -7.64 -16.45
N PHE A 349 4.92 -6.45 -16.89
CA PHE A 349 4.03 -5.40 -17.43
C PHE A 349 4.81 -4.38 -18.25
N PRO A 350 4.15 -3.61 -19.13
CA PRO A 350 4.80 -2.64 -20.00
C PRO A 350 5.66 -1.60 -19.26
N GLU A 351 6.65 -1.07 -19.96
CA GLU A 351 7.70 -0.23 -19.37
C GLU A 351 7.18 1.13 -18.91
N TYR A 352 6.47 1.88 -19.75
CA TYR A 352 6.17 3.30 -19.60
C TYR A 352 4.75 3.54 -19.04
N THR A 353 4.55 4.39 -18.04
CA THR A 353 5.47 5.10 -17.17
C THR A 353 5.97 4.23 -16.03
N SER A 354 6.98 4.66 -15.27
CA SER A 354 7.49 3.90 -14.12
C SER A 354 6.48 3.89 -12.96
N GLY A 355 6.05 2.69 -12.54
CA GLY A 355 5.15 2.53 -11.40
C GLY A 355 5.75 3.07 -10.10
N HIS A 356 7.01 2.73 -9.79
CA HIS A 356 7.72 3.23 -8.62
C HIS A 356 7.80 4.76 -8.60
N SER A 357 8.15 5.38 -9.73
CA SER A 357 8.25 6.85 -9.83
C SER A 357 6.89 7.50 -9.56
N THR A 358 5.83 6.97 -10.15
CA THR A 358 4.47 7.52 -10.03
C THR A 358 3.97 7.43 -8.59
N ILE A 359 3.98 6.25 -7.99
CA ILE A 359 3.38 6.10 -6.66
C ILE A 359 4.24 6.69 -5.55
N SER A 360 5.57 6.63 -5.70
CA SER A 360 6.47 7.22 -4.71
C SER A 360 6.34 8.73 -4.67
N ARG A 361 6.24 9.38 -5.85
CA ARG A 361 6.02 10.82 -5.89
C ARG A 361 4.64 11.20 -5.36
N ALA A 362 3.58 10.46 -5.68
CA ALA A 362 2.24 10.72 -5.13
C ALA A 362 2.21 10.59 -3.60
N ALA A 363 2.85 9.56 -3.04
CA ALA A 363 3.01 9.38 -1.60
C ALA A 363 3.83 10.52 -0.96
N ALA A 364 4.95 10.90 -1.58
CA ALA A 364 5.82 11.97 -1.08
C ALA A 364 5.13 13.33 -1.03
N GLU A 365 4.32 13.70 -2.04
CA GLU A 365 3.51 14.92 -2.03
C GLU A 365 2.56 14.95 -0.82
N VAL A 366 1.86 13.83 -0.58
CA VAL A 366 0.94 13.70 0.57
C VAL A 366 1.69 13.81 1.89
N LEU A 367 2.78 13.07 2.05
CA LEU A 367 3.55 13.07 3.30
C LEU A 367 4.19 14.44 3.57
N THR A 368 4.67 15.12 2.54
CA THR A 368 5.17 16.49 2.64
C THR A 368 4.09 17.46 3.14
N LYS A 369 2.85 17.31 2.66
CA LYS A 369 1.72 18.11 3.15
C LYS A 369 1.34 17.81 4.59
N VAL A 370 1.34 16.53 4.98
CA VAL A 370 0.89 16.08 6.32
C VAL A 370 1.95 16.36 7.39
N TYR A 371 3.23 16.17 7.09
CA TYR A 371 4.30 16.26 8.08
C TYR A 371 5.18 17.50 7.93
N GLY A 372 5.14 18.17 6.80
CA GLY A 372 5.94 19.34 6.48
C GLY A 372 7.06 19.08 5.49
N ASP A 373 7.62 20.17 4.97
CA ASP A 373 8.79 20.13 4.11
C ASP A 373 10.06 19.75 4.89
N ASN A 374 11.04 19.17 4.20
CA ASN A 374 12.38 18.87 4.75
C ASN A 374 12.36 17.98 6.01
N VAL A 375 11.39 17.07 6.11
CA VAL A 375 11.32 16.05 7.15
C VAL A 375 12.41 15.01 6.92
N ALA A 376 13.46 15.06 7.75
CA ALA A 376 14.53 14.09 7.70
C ALA A 376 14.14 12.80 8.44
N PHE A 377 14.44 11.66 7.85
CA PHE A 377 14.16 10.35 8.44
C PHE A 377 15.16 9.28 8.04
N ASN A 378 15.15 8.20 8.82
CA ASN A 378 15.91 7.00 8.55
C ASN A 378 14.93 5.88 8.22
N ASP A 379 14.83 5.54 6.94
CA ASP A 379 13.96 4.46 6.47
C ASP A 379 14.55 3.11 6.84
N SER A 380 13.87 2.40 7.73
CA SER A 380 14.22 1.06 8.18
C SER A 380 13.19 -0.01 7.78
N THR A 381 12.33 0.28 6.82
CA THR A 381 11.27 -0.63 6.37
C THR A 381 11.81 -1.93 5.79
N GLU A 382 13.00 -1.90 5.18
CA GLU A 382 13.65 -3.06 4.57
C GLU A 382 14.61 -3.82 5.53
N VAL A 383 14.80 -3.34 6.76
CA VAL A 383 15.66 -4.00 7.76
C VAL A 383 15.19 -5.43 8.10
N PRO A 384 13.88 -5.71 8.27
CA PRO A 384 13.39 -7.07 8.46
C PRO A 384 13.70 -8.03 7.30
N TYR A 385 14.01 -7.48 6.12
CA TYR A 385 14.36 -8.24 4.92
C TYR A 385 15.88 -8.27 4.64
N GLY A 386 16.69 -7.85 5.62
CA GLY A 386 18.14 -7.96 5.60
C GLY A 386 18.87 -6.81 4.90
N LEU A 387 18.19 -5.71 4.60
CA LEU A 387 18.83 -4.53 4.01
C LEU A 387 19.11 -3.46 5.07
N PRO A 388 20.25 -2.73 4.98
CA PRO A 388 20.53 -1.65 5.91
C PRO A 388 19.56 -0.48 5.73
N PRO A 389 19.29 0.30 6.81
CA PRO A 389 18.43 1.47 6.70
C PRO A 389 19.08 2.57 5.85
N ARG A 390 18.26 3.40 5.19
CA ARG A 390 18.70 4.53 4.38
C ARG A 390 18.18 5.85 4.93
N LYS A 391 19.03 6.89 4.88
CA LYS A 391 18.73 8.23 5.41
C LYS A 391 18.29 9.18 4.30
N PHE A 392 17.19 9.87 4.54
CA PHE A 392 16.65 10.87 3.64
C PHE A 392 16.44 12.21 4.34
N LYS A 393 16.61 13.30 3.59
CA LYS A 393 16.39 14.67 4.09
C LYS A 393 14.94 15.12 3.90
N SER A 394 14.18 14.43 3.03
CA SER A 394 12.76 14.70 2.74
C SER A 394 12.11 13.51 2.07
N PHE A 395 10.77 13.48 2.07
CA PHE A 395 10.00 12.48 1.32
C PHE A 395 10.21 12.60 -0.20
N ILE A 396 10.38 13.82 -0.68
CA ILE A 396 10.69 14.08 -2.10
C ILE A 396 12.03 13.44 -2.48
N GLN A 397 13.08 13.62 -1.67
CA GLN A 397 14.38 12.96 -1.92
C GLN A 397 14.23 11.42 -1.94
N ALA A 398 13.48 10.85 -1.02
CA ALA A 398 13.23 9.40 -1.01
C ALA A 398 12.49 8.95 -2.28
N SER A 399 11.53 9.74 -2.76
CA SER A 399 10.83 9.44 -4.01
C SER A 399 11.72 9.56 -5.25
N ASP A 400 12.67 10.49 -5.25
CA ASP A 400 13.67 10.63 -6.33
C ASP A 400 14.61 9.42 -6.36
N GLU A 401 15.05 8.94 -5.19
CA GLU A 401 15.88 7.75 -5.10
C GLU A 401 15.10 6.49 -5.51
N ALA A 402 13.85 6.35 -5.09
CA ALA A 402 12.98 5.27 -5.53
C ALA A 402 12.78 5.28 -7.06
N SER A 403 12.71 6.45 -7.66
CA SER A 403 12.60 6.63 -9.10
C SER A 403 13.86 6.19 -9.81
N ILE A 404 15.03 6.79 -9.49
CA ILE A 404 16.29 6.50 -10.18
C ILE A 404 16.75 5.06 -9.98
N SER A 405 16.36 4.41 -8.88
CA SER A 405 16.64 3.01 -8.61
C SER A 405 16.21 2.07 -9.75
N ARG A 406 15.18 2.47 -10.52
CA ARG A 406 14.66 1.65 -11.61
C ARG A 406 15.53 1.69 -12.86
N LEU A 407 16.23 2.82 -13.12
CA LEU A 407 17.27 2.91 -14.14
C LEU A 407 18.50 2.08 -13.74
N TYR A 408 18.94 2.21 -12.48
CA TYR A 408 20.04 1.41 -11.93
C TYR A 408 19.70 -0.09 -11.93
N GLY A 409 18.44 -0.41 -11.70
CA GLY A 409 17.92 -1.77 -11.84
C GLY A 409 17.91 -2.32 -13.27
N GLY A 410 18.06 -1.46 -14.29
CA GLY A 410 18.05 -1.87 -15.70
C GLY A 410 16.66 -2.22 -16.24
N ILE A 411 15.59 -1.83 -15.59
CA ILE A 411 14.23 -2.23 -15.94
C ILE A 411 13.36 -1.11 -16.49
N HIS A 412 13.89 0.12 -16.52
CA HIS A 412 13.23 1.30 -17.09
C HIS A 412 14.20 2.19 -17.85
N PHE A 413 13.68 2.93 -18.82
CA PHE A 413 14.37 4.04 -19.46
C PHE A 413 14.16 5.33 -18.67
N LEU A 414 15.10 6.28 -18.72
CA LEU A 414 15.03 7.51 -17.95
C LEU A 414 13.73 8.32 -18.16
N PRO A 415 13.23 8.52 -19.39
CA PRO A 415 11.97 9.27 -19.57
C PRO A 415 10.76 8.66 -18.90
N ALA A 416 10.72 7.34 -18.70
CA ALA A 416 9.64 6.70 -17.95
C ALA A 416 9.67 7.05 -16.46
N LEU A 417 10.85 7.31 -15.91
CA LEU A 417 11.01 7.77 -14.53
C LEU A 417 10.54 9.20 -14.38
N ASP A 418 11.00 10.07 -15.26
CA ASP A 418 10.70 11.51 -15.24
C ASP A 418 9.19 11.77 -15.40
N GLU A 419 8.60 11.15 -16.41
CA GLU A 419 7.15 11.30 -16.65
C GLU A 419 6.30 10.59 -15.59
N GLY A 420 6.79 9.46 -15.05
CA GLY A 420 6.15 8.80 -13.92
C GLY A 420 6.13 9.70 -12.67
N ALA A 421 7.24 10.36 -12.34
CA ALA A 421 7.31 11.30 -11.22
C ALA A 421 6.38 12.51 -11.44
N LYS A 422 6.34 13.09 -12.63
CA LYS A 422 5.41 14.17 -12.97
C LYS A 422 3.94 13.74 -12.85
N GLN A 423 3.62 12.54 -13.31
CA GLN A 423 2.30 11.95 -13.20
C GLN A 423 1.90 11.76 -11.73
N GLY A 424 2.80 11.20 -10.92
CA GLY A 424 2.59 11.01 -9.48
C GLY A 424 2.40 12.31 -8.72
N SER A 425 3.19 13.35 -9.04
CA SER A 425 3.04 14.68 -8.44
C SER A 425 1.64 15.25 -8.71
N LYS A 426 1.15 15.16 -9.96
CA LYS A 426 -0.21 15.63 -10.32
C LYS A 426 -1.29 14.86 -9.54
N VAL A 427 -1.15 13.54 -9.38
CA VAL A 427 -2.09 12.72 -8.60
C VAL A 427 -2.10 13.15 -7.13
N GLY A 428 -0.93 13.28 -6.49
CA GLY A 428 -0.83 13.69 -5.10
C GLY A 428 -1.37 15.10 -4.87
N GLN A 429 -1.03 16.05 -5.72
CA GLN A 429 -1.51 17.43 -5.64
C GLN A 429 -3.03 17.54 -5.87
N TYR A 430 -3.58 16.77 -6.82
CA TYR A 430 -5.02 16.73 -7.06
C TYR A 430 -5.78 16.21 -5.83
N LEU A 431 -5.29 15.13 -5.22
CA LEU A 431 -5.85 14.62 -3.98
C LEU A 431 -5.85 15.70 -2.89
N LEU A 432 -4.71 16.34 -2.65
CA LEU A 432 -4.56 17.35 -1.61
C LEU A 432 -5.41 18.62 -1.84
N ALA A 433 -5.70 18.95 -3.09
CA ALA A 433 -6.56 20.08 -3.44
C ALA A 433 -8.05 19.78 -3.21
N ASN A 434 -8.48 18.51 -3.37
CA ASN A 434 -9.89 18.15 -3.39
C ASN A 434 -10.37 17.41 -2.14
N ILE A 435 -9.47 16.84 -1.33
CA ILE A 435 -9.83 16.15 -0.09
C ILE A 435 -9.70 17.07 1.12
N LYS A 436 -10.67 17.01 2.01
CA LYS A 436 -10.69 17.81 3.25
C LYS A 436 -10.87 16.88 4.45
N THR A 437 -9.78 16.66 5.15
CA THR A 437 -9.78 15.84 6.37
C THR A 437 -9.92 16.66 7.64
N ARG A 438 -9.78 18.00 7.54
CA ARG A 438 -9.93 18.96 8.66
C ARG A 438 -10.76 20.17 8.25
#